data_6e10d48a76599ce4b47af9f7859cbf9f
#
_entry.id   6e10d48a76599ce4b47af9f7859cbf9f
#
_cell.length_a   1.000
_cell.length_b   1.000
_cell.length_c   1.000
_cell.angle_alpha   90.00
_cell.angle_beta   90.00
_cell.angle_gamma   90.00
#
_symmetry.space_group_name_H-M   'P 1'
#
loop_
_entity.id
_entity.type
_entity.pdbx_description
1 polymer ?
#
loop_
_entity_poly.entity_id
_entity_poly.type
_entity_poly.pdbx_seq_one_letter_code
_entity_poly.pdbx_strand_id
1 'polypeptide(L)'
;MLLVAASVSFAHGTIRRYEIDAPELRDRHRAVRVYTPPGYDDSGAAARRYPVVYLLHGWPGSEGNWPGLGRAGVTADSLIASGRIPHILMVFPNGGGAGVMGRSLYLDSYDGSSKMEEFLTHGLVAWVDSTFRTRPDAASRAVIGLSDGGTAAINLVLLHPERFSAAASHSAFFRLKRGFGTGGVVGPEPGASRLLDAHSPLVYGPEVLAHLDQPVLYFDCGTDDESLGDNREFDSLLTRLGVPHHYHEFPGTHDWKYWRNHLSGALIAVTERMRAE
;
A
#
# COMPACT_ATOMS: atom_id res chain seq x y z
N MET A 1 6.68 -33.99 38.36
CA MET A 1 7.26 -32.74 37.87
C MET A 1 6.32 -32.13 36.85
N LEU A 2 5.41 -31.22 37.29
CA LEU A 2 4.49 -30.56 36.37
C LEU A 2 5.26 -29.48 35.60
N LEU A 3 5.33 -29.62 34.28
CA LEU A 3 5.75 -28.53 33.41
C LEU A 3 4.60 -27.48 33.38
N VAL A 4 4.79 -26.37 34.07
CA VAL A 4 3.95 -25.17 33.89
C VAL A 4 4.39 -24.56 32.58
N ALA A 5 3.61 -24.79 31.54
CA ALA A 5 3.77 -24.01 30.27
C ALA A 5 3.44 -22.55 30.58
N ALA A 6 4.46 -21.72 30.69
CA ALA A 6 4.26 -20.28 30.72
C ALA A 6 3.63 -19.87 29.39
N SER A 7 2.38 -19.42 29.42
CA SER A 7 1.75 -18.76 28.29
C SER A 7 2.47 -17.44 28.04
N VAL A 8 3.29 -17.38 26.99
CA VAL A 8 3.89 -16.13 26.53
C VAL A 8 2.74 -15.30 25.95
N SER A 9 2.24 -14.35 26.72
CA SER A 9 1.30 -13.34 26.23
C SER A 9 2.11 -12.37 25.36
N PHE A 10 1.95 -12.42 24.06
CA PHE A 10 2.54 -11.41 23.18
C PHE A 10 1.75 -10.12 23.33
N ALA A 11 2.47 -9.02 23.52
CA ALA A 11 1.87 -7.68 23.47
C ALA A 11 1.32 -7.43 22.06
N HIS A 12 0.13 -6.85 21.97
CA HIS A 12 -0.53 -6.52 20.69
C HIS A 12 -0.41 -5.03 20.39
N GLY A 13 -0.28 -4.72 19.10
CA GLY A 13 -0.42 -3.34 18.64
C GLY A 13 -1.87 -2.85 18.73
N THR A 14 -2.06 -1.56 18.56
CA THR A 14 -3.37 -0.91 18.64
C THR A 14 -3.75 -0.30 17.31
N ILE A 15 -5.01 -0.48 16.88
CA ILE A 15 -5.55 0.16 15.68
C ILE A 15 -6.59 1.20 16.11
N ARG A 16 -6.36 2.48 15.72
CA ARG A 16 -7.28 3.59 15.97
C ARG A 16 -7.78 4.16 14.64
N ARG A 17 -9.03 4.65 14.62
CA ARG A 17 -9.63 5.35 13.49
C ARG A 17 -9.58 6.85 13.72
N TYR A 18 -9.24 7.57 12.66
CA TYR A 18 -9.18 9.02 12.62
C TYR A 18 -10.03 9.51 11.45
N GLU A 19 -10.58 10.71 11.58
CA GLU A 19 -11.13 11.50 10.50
C GLU A 19 -10.22 12.70 10.36
N ILE A 20 -9.59 12.86 9.19
CA ILE A 20 -8.58 13.89 8.96
C ILE A 20 -9.04 14.87 7.89
N ASP A 21 -8.57 16.10 7.98
CA ASP A 21 -8.74 17.10 6.94
C ASP A 21 -7.93 16.67 5.69
N ALA A 22 -8.57 16.75 4.55
CA ALA A 22 -8.00 16.39 3.25
C ALA A 22 -8.44 17.43 2.20
N PRO A 23 -7.86 18.64 2.25
CA PRO A 23 -8.26 19.74 1.36
C PRO A 23 -8.07 19.45 -0.13
N GLU A 24 -7.23 18.46 -0.45
CA GLU A 24 -6.99 17.97 -1.81
C GLU A 24 -8.20 17.19 -2.36
N LEU A 25 -9.06 16.66 -1.49
CA LEU A 25 -10.18 15.82 -1.87
C LEU A 25 -11.50 16.62 -1.93
N ARG A 26 -12.40 16.19 -2.81
CA ARG A 26 -13.72 16.86 -2.98
C ARG A 26 -14.54 16.93 -1.70
N ASP A 27 -14.51 15.87 -0.89
CA ASP A 27 -15.22 15.80 0.39
C ASP A 27 -14.46 16.43 1.56
N ARG A 28 -13.22 16.87 1.32
CA ARG A 28 -12.33 17.58 2.24
C ARG A 28 -12.03 16.87 3.57
N HIS A 29 -12.49 15.66 3.73
CA HIS A 29 -12.24 14.80 4.88
C HIS A 29 -11.94 13.38 4.45
N ARG A 30 -11.12 12.67 5.23
CA ARG A 30 -10.80 11.29 4.93
C ARG A 30 -10.67 10.44 6.18
N ALA A 31 -11.37 9.31 6.18
CA ALA A 31 -11.19 8.29 7.19
C ALA A 31 -9.86 7.56 6.99
N VAL A 32 -9.10 7.45 8.08
CA VAL A 32 -7.81 6.74 8.12
C VAL A 32 -7.78 5.87 9.37
N ARG A 33 -7.26 4.65 9.26
CA ARG A 33 -6.89 3.88 10.46
C ARG A 33 -5.38 3.81 10.56
N VAL A 34 -4.87 3.78 11.79
CA VAL A 34 -3.43 3.66 12.05
C VAL A 34 -3.22 2.57 13.09
N TYR A 35 -2.35 1.63 12.75
CA TYR A 35 -1.81 0.64 13.66
C TYR A 35 -0.51 1.19 14.27
N THR A 36 -0.43 1.18 15.61
CA THR A 36 0.79 1.41 16.37
C THR A 36 1.30 0.08 16.94
N PRO A 37 2.61 -0.21 16.85
CA PRO A 37 3.14 -1.52 17.25
C PRO A 37 3.12 -1.71 18.76
N PRO A 38 3.28 -2.96 19.25
CA PRO A 38 3.45 -3.24 20.68
C PRO A 38 4.52 -2.35 21.31
N GLY A 39 4.24 -1.81 22.49
CA GLY A 39 5.16 -0.93 23.22
C GLY A 39 5.24 0.51 22.67
N TYR A 40 4.40 0.89 21.69
CA TYR A 40 4.41 2.25 21.15
C TYR A 40 4.14 3.30 22.24
N ASP A 41 3.18 3.09 23.12
CA ASP A 41 2.78 4.06 24.18
C ASP A 41 3.62 3.92 25.48
N ASP A 42 4.61 3.02 25.53
CA ASP A 42 5.45 2.84 26.72
C ASP A 42 6.33 4.08 26.95
N SER A 43 6.49 4.48 28.22
CA SER A 43 7.27 5.65 28.59
C SER A 43 8.73 5.60 28.12
N GLY A 44 9.34 4.40 28.09
CA GLY A 44 10.68 4.16 27.57
C GLY A 44 10.82 4.26 26.05
N ALA A 45 9.72 4.28 25.31
CA ALA A 45 9.70 4.34 23.86
C ALA A 45 9.53 5.77 23.28
N ALA A 46 9.52 6.80 24.11
CA ALA A 46 9.23 8.18 23.68
C ALA A 46 10.20 8.71 22.60
N ALA A 47 11.47 8.32 22.66
CA ALA A 47 12.47 8.70 21.66
C ALA A 47 12.50 7.82 20.40
N ARG A 48 11.81 6.68 20.41
CA ARG A 48 11.81 5.75 19.26
C ARG A 48 10.99 6.31 18.11
N ARG A 49 11.56 6.24 16.90
CA ARG A 49 10.88 6.57 15.65
C ARG A 49 10.73 5.34 14.78
N TYR A 50 9.64 5.29 14.04
CA TYR A 50 9.17 4.09 13.37
C TYR A 50 9.09 4.29 11.86
N PRO A 51 9.49 3.31 11.05
CA PRO A 51 9.15 3.29 9.64
C PRO A 51 7.64 3.11 9.46
N VAL A 52 7.13 3.54 8.31
CA VAL A 52 5.69 3.57 8.00
C VAL A 52 5.39 2.74 6.76
N VAL A 53 4.37 1.87 6.87
CA VAL A 53 3.82 1.11 5.74
C VAL A 53 2.39 1.55 5.50
N TYR A 54 2.10 2.08 4.31
CA TYR A 54 0.74 2.45 3.88
C TYR A 54 0.10 1.26 3.19
N LEU A 55 -1.11 0.85 3.61
CA LEU A 55 -1.82 -0.29 3.04
C LEU A 55 -3.09 0.18 2.32
N LEU A 56 -3.09 0.05 1.01
CA LEU A 56 -4.15 0.50 0.10
C LEU A 56 -5.11 -0.66 -0.20
N HIS A 57 -6.42 -0.42 -0.02
CA HIS A 57 -7.44 -1.42 -0.32
C HIS A 57 -7.79 -1.43 -1.82
N GLY A 58 -8.49 -2.48 -2.29
CA GLY A 58 -9.06 -2.53 -3.63
C GLY A 58 -10.44 -1.89 -3.71
N TRP A 59 -11.06 -1.94 -4.87
CA TRP A 59 -12.42 -1.45 -5.05
C TRP A 59 -13.40 -2.61 -5.24
N PRO A 60 -14.59 -2.54 -4.58
CA PRO A 60 -14.98 -1.60 -3.52
C PRO A 60 -14.26 -1.89 -2.20
N GLY A 61 -13.97 -0.81 -1.43
CA GLY A 61 -13.26 -0.97 -0.17
C GLY A 61 -13.25 0.27 0.71
N SER A 62 -12.60 0.14 1.86
CA SER A 62 -12.45 1.20 2.86
C SER A 62 -11.20 1.01 3.72
N GLU A 63 -10.92 1.99 4.58
CA GLU A 63 -9.84 1.95 5.57
C GLU A 63 -9.95 0.77 6.57
N GLY A 64 -11.13 0.16 6.66
CA GLY A 64 -11.41 -0.99 7.53
C GLY A 64 -11.03 -2.34 6.96
N ASN A 65 -10.77 -2.45 5.66
CA ASN A 65 -10.61 -3.74 4.99
C ASN A 65 -9.33 -4.47 5.40
N TRP A 66 -8.17 -3.83 5.33
CA TRP A 66 -6.92 -4.43 5.76
C TRP A 66 -6.88 -4.80 7.24
N PRO A 67 -7.33 -3.95 8.18
CA PRO A 67 -7.48 -4.31 9.59
C PRO A 67 -8.44 -5.48 9.83
N GLY A 68 -9.60 -5.47 9.19
CA GLY A 68 -10.66 -6.47 9.39
C GLY A 68 -10.42 -7.74 8.58
N LEU A 69 -10.67 -7.68 7.28
CA LEU A 69 -10.59 -8.83 6.38
C LEU A 69 -9.16 -9.32 6.17
N GLY A 70 -8.20 -8.39 6.06
CA GLY A 70 -6.78 -8.68 5.89
C GLY A 70 -6.07 -9.08 7.17
N ARG A 71 -6.66 -8.82 8.36
CA ARG A 71 -6.06 -9.09 9.68
C ARG A 71 -4.65 -8.52 9.84
N ALA A 72 -4.38 -7.35 9.23
CA ALA A 72 -3.03 -6.80 9.10
C ALA A 72 -2.32 -6.59 10.44
N GLY A 73 -3.06 -6.15 11.49
CA GLY A 73 -2.49 -6.00 12.84
C GLY A 73 -1.99 -7.32 13.41
N VAL A 74 -2.76 -8.40 13.28
CA VAL A 74 -2.37 -9.74 13.75
C VAL A 74 -1.12 -10.23 13.04
N THR A 75 -1.04 -10.03 11.73
CA THR A 75 0.13 -10.40 10.93
C THR A 75 1.36 -9.61 11.36
N ALA A 76 1.23 -8.29 11.53
CA ALA A 76 2.33 -7.44 11.99
C ALA A 76 2.80 -7.83 13.41
N ASP A 77 1.89 -8.03 14.37
CA ASP A 77 2.22 -8.47 15.73
C ASP A 77 3.04 -9.76 15.73
N SER A 78 2.63 -10.75 14.94
CA SER A 78 3.34 -12.02 14.80
C SER A 78 4.74 -11.87 14.21
N LEU A 79 4.88 -11.06 13.16
CA LEU A 79 6.15 -10.82 12.50
C LEU A 79 7.11 -9.99 13.37
N ILE A 80 6.61 -9.00 14.11
CA ILE A 80 7.39 -8.21 15.08
C ILE A 80 7.86 -9.11 16.22
N ALA A 81 6.96 -9.88 16.82
CA ALA A 81 7.28 -10.77 17.93
C ALA A 81 8.32 -11.85 17.56
N SER A 82 8.32 -12.32 16.31
CA SER A 82 9.31 -13.26 15.79
C SER A 82 10.60 -12.60 15.26
N GLY A 83 10.73 -11.26 15.34
CA GLY A 83 11.87 -10.50 14.85
C GLY A 83 12.02 -10.50 13.33
N ARG A 84 10.99 -10.90 12.60
CA ARG A 84 11.03 -10.95 11.13
C ARG A 84 10.87 -9.59 10.47
N ILE A 85 10.18 -8.65 11.12
CA ILE A 85 10.11 -7.24 10.71
C ILE A 85 10.43 -6.34 11.91
N PRO A 86 10.88 -5.09 11.69
CA PRO A 86 11.01 -4.12 12.77
C PRO A 86 9.64 -3.69 13.31
N HIS A 87 9.61 -2.95 14.41
CA HIS A 87 8.40 -2.26 14.84
C HIS A 87 8.07 -1.18 13.81
N ILE A 88 6.88 -1.25 13.22
CA ILE A 88 6.39 -0.36 12.16
C ILE A 88 5.07 0.30 12.57
N LEU A 89 4.78 1.45 11.99
CA LEU A 89 3.43 1.98 11.88
C LEU A 89 2.79 1.44 10.59
N MET A 90 1.49 1.12 10.64
CA MET A 90 0.74 0.87 9.41
C MET A 90 -0.40 1.87 9.29
N VAL A 91 -0.56 2.43 8.11
CA VAL A 91 -1.58 3.46 7.80
C VAL A 91 -2.53 2.89 6.75
N PHE A 92 -3.82 2.95 7.03
CA PHE A 92 -4.88 2.40 6.18
C PHE A 92 -5.81 3.56 5.76
N PRO A 93 -5.51 4.27 4.66
CA PRO A 93 -6.39 5.33 4.18
C PRO A 93 -7.62 4.76 3.48
N ASN A 94 -8.74 5.49 3.53
CA ASN A 94 -9.85 5.24 2.64
C ASN A 94 -9.53 5.83 1.26
N GLY A 95 -9.35 4.98 0.26
CA GLY A 95 -9.03 5.33 -1.13
C GLY A 95 -10.27 5.46 -2.02
N GLY A 96 -11.48 5.46 -1.45
CA GLY A 96 -12.72 5.59 -2.23
C GLY A 96 -12.81 6.93 -2.97
N GLY A 97 -13.42 6.91 -4.16
CA GLY A 97 -13.77 8.12 -4.91
C GLY A 97 -15.05 8.77 -4.40
N ALA A 98 -15.43 9.89 -4.99
CA ALA A 98 -16.67 10.58 -4.66
C ALA A 98 -17.92 9.77 -5.05
N GLY A 99 -18.94 9.76 -4.16
CA GLY A 99 -20.20 9.05 -4.35
C GLY A 99 -20.19 7.61 -3.84
N VAL A 100 -21.39 7.00 -3.80
CA VAL A 100 -21.64 5.69 -3.15
C VAL A 100 -20.82 4.54 -3.76
N MET A 101 -20.51 4.62 -5.05
CA MET A 101 -19.70 3.64 -5.78
C MET A 101 -18.49 4.30 -6.44
N GLY A 102 -18.02 5.42 -5.88
CA GLY A 102 -16.88 6.15 -6.42
C GLY A 102 -15.61 5.31 -6.40
N ARG A 103 -14.94 5.23 -7.56
CA ARG A 103 -13.67 4.54 -7.75
C ARG A 103 -12.62 5.59 -8.11
N SER A 104 -11.67 5.83 -7.23
CA SER A 104 -10.63 6.84 -7.44
C SER A 104 -9.47 6.34 -8.30
N LEU A 105 -9.26 5.01 -8.39
CA LEU A 105 -8.03 4.41 -8.89
C LEU A 105 -6.77 4.94 -8.18
N TYR A 106 -6.95 5.65 -7.06
CA TYR A 106 -5.92 6.39 -6.35
C TYR A 106 -5.24 7.51 -7.16
N LEU A 107 -5.92 8.02 -8.19
CA LEU A 107 -5.45 9.06 -9.10
C LEU A 107 -6.07 10.43 -8.75
N ASP A 108 -5.40 11.46 -9.19
CA ASP A 108 -6.00 12.79 -9.26
C ASP A 108 -7.03 12.82 -10.38
N SER A 109 -8.22 13.37 -10.10
CA SER A 109 -9.29 13.41 -11.10
C SER A 109 -8.95 14.35 -12.26
N TYR A 110 -9.41 14.00 -13.45
CA TYR A 110 -9.15 14.74 -14.69
C TYR A 110 -9.51 16.23 -14.63
N ASP A 111 -10.48 16.59 -13.78
CA ASP A 111 -10.98 17.95 -13.58
C ASP A 111 -10.35 18.66 -12.36
N GLY A 112 -9.41 17.98 -11.69
CA GLY A 112 -8.74 18.50 -10.49
C GLY A 112 -9.63 18.63 -9.25
N SER A 113 -10.90 18.18 -9.32
CA SER A 113 -11.86 18.31 -8.21
C SER A 113 -11.61 17.39 -7.03
N SER A 114 -10.81 16.34 -7.22
CA SER A 114 -10.38 15.40 -6.17
C SER A 114 -9.00 14.88 -6.53
N LYS A 115 -8.02 15.14 -5.70
CA LYS A 115 -6.61 14.84 -5.94
C LYS A 115 -6.14 13.77 -4.95
N MET A 116 -6.45 12.52 -5.25
CA MET A 116 -6.16 11.40 -4.36
C MET A 116 -4.66 11.07 -4.32
N GLU A 117 -3.96 11.17 -5.43
CA GLU A 117 -2.52 10.94 -5.49
C GLU A 117 -1.76 12.03 -4.73
N GLU A 118 -2.14 13.32 -4.91
CA GLU A 118 -1.59 14.46 -4.15
C GLU A 118 -1.86 14.28 -2.64
N PHE A 119 -3.08 13.86 -2.26
CA PHE A 119 -3.40 13.57 -0.86
C PHE A 119 -2.51 12.50 -0.28
N LEU A 120 -2.30 11.37 -0.97
CA LEU A 120 -1.49 10.26 -0.46
C LEU A 120 -0.01 10.63 -0.34
N THR A 121 0.52 11.40 -1.28
CA THR A 121 1.94 11.76 -1.35
C THR A 121 2.31 12.96 -0.48
N HIS A 122 1.37 13.85 -0.19
CA HIS A 122 1.60 15.09 0.58
C HIS A 122 0.73 15.16 1.82
N GLY A 123 -0.59 15.30 1.68
CA GLY A 123 -1.49 15.54 2.82
C GLY A 123 -1.44 14.43 3.87
N LEU A 124 -1.60 13.17 3.45
CA LEU A 124 -1.56 12.04 4.36
C LEU A 124 -0.17 11.82 4.98
N VAL A 125 0.90 11.92 4.18
CA VAL A 125 2.27 11.77 4.69
C VAL A 125 2.58 12.84 5.73
N ALA A 126 2.25 14.10 5.45
CA ALA A 126 2.48 15.21 6.39
C ALA A 126 1.68 15.03 7.69
N TRP A 127 0.41 14.60 7.59
CA TRP A 127 -0.41 14.33 8.76
C TRP A 127 0.15 13.18 9.60
N VAL A 128 0.59 12.09 8.99
CA VAL A 128 1.19 10.95 9.69
C VAL A 128 2.47 11.37 10.40
N ASP A 129 3.35 12.10 9.72
CA ASP A 129 4.63 12.53 10.29
C ASP A 129 4.47 13.54 11.43
N SER A 130 3.44 14.38 11.38
CA SER A 130 3.14 15.35 12.47
C SER A 130 2.43 14.73 13.67
N THR A 131 1.70 13.61 13.45
CA THR A 131 0.87 13.00 14.49
C THR A 131 1.57 11.85 15.21
N PHE A 132 2.43 11.12 14.49
CA PHE A 132 3.10 9.91 15.00
C PHE A 132 4.62 10.06 14.99
N ARG A 133 5.30 9.22 15.77
CA ARG A 133 6.75 9.18 15.84
C ARG A 133 7.33 8.41 14.65
N THR A 134 7.32 9.03 13.49
CA THR A 134 7.82 8.46 12.25
C THR A 134 9.32 8.71 12.03
N ARG A 135 9.92 7.94 11.14
CA ARG A 135 11.14 8.32 10.42
C ARG A 135 10.70 9.04 9.15
N PRO A 136 10.93 10.38 9.03
CA PRO A 136 10.30 11.18 7.97
C PRO A 136 11.11 11.19 6.66
N ASP A 137 11.68 10.07 6.26
CA ASP A 137 12.44 9.90 5.02
C ASP A 137 11.81 8.85 4.10
N ALA A 138 12.06 8.93 2.80
CA ALA A 138 11.52 8.00 1.81
C ALA A 138 11.97 6.55 2.05
N ALA A 139 13.23 6.36 2.50
CA ALA A 139 13.79 5.04 2.77
C ALA A 139 13.05 4.30 3.89
N SER A 140 12.35 5.03 4.75
CA SER A 140 11.52 4.52 5.84
C SER A 140 10.03 4.47 5.52
N ARG A 141 9.62 4.68 4.26
CA ARG A 141 8.20 4.58 3.82
C ARG A 141 8.02 3.56 2.73
N ALA A 142 7.03 2.70 2.92
CA ALA A 142 6.61 1.71 1.92
C ALA A 142 5.10 1.77 1.68
N VAL A 143 4.67 1.23 0.54
CA VAL A 143 3.27 1.09 0.18
C VAL A 143 2.98 -0.38 -0.14
N ILE A 144 1.91 -0.92 0.42
CA ILE A 144 1.37 -2.24 0.09
C ILE A 144 -0.06 -2.04 -0.41
N GLY A 145 -0.46 -2.75 -1.45
CA GLY A 145 -1.85 -2.68 -1.90
C GLY A 145 -2.35 -3.95 -2.56
N LEU A 146 -3.65 -4.00 -2.79
CA LEU A 146 -4.28 -5.09 -3.53
C LEU A 146 -5.21 -4.54 -4.61
N SER A 147 -5.32 -5.25 -5.74
CA SER A 147 -6.19 -4.84 -6.85
C SER A 147 -5.89 -3.38 -7.28
N ASP A 148 -6.87 -2.47 -7.28
CA ASP A 148 -6.62 -1.02 -7.53
C ASP A 148 -5.55 -0.44 -6.60
N GLY A 149 -5.58 -0.79 -5.31
CA GLY A 149 -4.55 -0.39 -4.36
C GLY A 149 -3.17 -0.98 -4.66
N GLY A 150 -3.13 -2.17 -5.27
CA GLY A 150 -1.89 -2.81 -5.71
C GLY A 150 -1.23 -2.06 -6.87
N THR A 151 -2.02 -1.65 -7.86
CA THR A 151 -1.56 -0.78 -8.95
C THR A 151 -1.07 0.56 -8.40
N ALA A 152 -1.85 1.15 -7.48
CA ALA A 152 -1.49 2.42 -6.84
C ALA A 152 -0.19 2.31 -6.03
N ALA A 153 0.04 1.19 -5.33
CA ALA A 153 1.28 0.99 -4.57
C ALA A 153 2.51 1.03 -5.48
N ILE A 154 2.47 0.38 -6.62
CA ILE A 154 3.54 0.43 -7.62
C ILE A 154 3.68 1.85 -8.19
N ASN A 155 2.57 2.50 -8.59
CA ASN A 155 2.60 3.86 -9.12
C ASN A 155 3.23 4.85 -8.13
N LEU A 156 2.82 4.81 -6.86
CA LEU A 156 3.34 5.73 -5.84
C LEU A 156 4.85 5.60 -5.66
N VAL A 157 5.41 4.41 -5.74
CA VAL A 157 6.86 4.21 -5.60
C VAL A 157 7.61 4.58 -6.88
N LEU A 158 7.06 4.27 -8.05
CA LEU A 158 7.73 4.57 -9.31
C LEU A 158 7.64 6.05 -9.72
N LEU A 159 6.53 6.72 -9.41
CA LEU A 159 6.29 8.12 -9.79
C LEU A 159 6.69 9.12 -8.69
N HIS A 160 6.80 8.66 -7.42
CA HIS A 160 7.15 9.50 -6.26
C HIS A 160 8.27 8.86 -5.41
N PRO A 161 9.45 8.57 -6.01
CA PRO A 161 10.56 7.93 -5.29
C PRO A 161 11.13 8.80 -4.15
N GLU A 162 10.88 10.11 -4.19
CA GLU A 162 11.21 11.04 -3.12
C GLU A 162 10.31 10.89 -1.88
N ARG A 163 9.21 10.14 -2.00
CA ARG A 163 8.24 9.88 -0.91
C ARG A 163 8.31 8.45 -0.40
N PHE A 164 8.50 7.48 -1.30
CA PHE A 164 8.41 6.04 -0.99
C PHE A 164 9.55 5.28 -1.65
N SER A 165 10.11 4.28 -0.98
CA SER A 165 11.24 3.48 -1.48
C SER A 165 10.90 2.02 -1.75
N ALA A 166 9.74 1.54 -1.29
CA ALA A 166 9.37 0.14 -1.43
C ALA A 166 7.87 -0.01 -1.70
N ALA A 167 7.52 -0.90 -2.63
CA ALA A 167 6.15 -1.28 -2.93
C ALA A 167 5.95 -2.80 -2.84
N ALA A 168 4.78 -3.20 -2.32
CA ALA A 168 4.27 -4.55 -2.54
C ALA A 168 2.85 -4.49 -3.11
N SER A 169 2.56 -5.43 -4.03
CA SER A 169 1.30 -5.46 -4.75
C SER A 169 0.74 -6.87 -4.79
N HIS A 170 -0.54 -7.02 -4.46
CA HIS A 170 -1.28 -8.27 -4.61
C HIS A 170 -2.33 -8.13 -5.69
N SER A 171 -2.34 -9.03 -6.69
CA SER A 171 -3.41 -9.13 -7.69
C SER A 171 -3.72 -7.81 -8.41
N ALA A 172 -2.70 -7.06 -8.84
CA ALA A 172 -2.87 -5.75 -9.47
C ALA A 172 -3.14 -5.84 -10.97
N PHE A 173 -3.78 -4.81 -11.50
CA PHE A 173 -3.93 -4.59 -12.95
C PHE A 173 -2.94 -3.50 -13.39
N PHE A 174 -1.85 -3.90 -14.02
CA PHE A 174 -0.77 -2.98 -14.41
C PHE A 174 -1.02 -2.25 -15.72
N ARG A 175 -2.13 -2.55 -16.40
CA ARG A 175 -2.66 -1.78 -17.51
C ARG A 175 -4.06 -1.28 -17.16
N LEU A 176 -4.17 -0.04 -16.70
CA LEU A 176 -5.44 0.54 -16.31
C LEU A 176 -6.38 0.69 -17.51
N LYS A 177 -7.65 0.41 -17.27
CA LYS A 177 -8.72 0.52 -18.26
C LYS A 177 -9.90 1.29 -17.70
N ARG A 178 -10.61 2.01 -18.57
CA ARG A 178 -11.89 2.59 -18.21
C ARG A 178 -12.87 1.48 -17.84
N GLY A 179 -13.54 1.62 -16.71
CA GLY A 179 -14.47 0.63 -16.21
C GLY A 179 -15.56 1.24 -15.34
N PHE A 180 -16.34 0.38 -14.71
CA PHE A 180 -17.40 0.81 -13.80
C PHE A 180 -16.82 1.68 -12.67
N GLY A 181 -17.48 2.79 -12.36
CA GLY A 181 -17.09 3.73 -11.30
C GLY A 181 -15.94 4.68 -11.63
N THR A 182 -15.20 4.50 -12.75
CA THR A 182 -14.02 5.31 -13.08
C THR A 182 -14.34 6.63 -13.76
N GLY A 183 -15.55 6.83 -14.29
CA GLY A 183 -15.90 8.01 -15.10
C GLY A 183 -15.67 9.34 -14.41
N GLY A 184 -15.86 9.39 -13.09
CA GLY A 184 -15.63 10.60 -12.28
C GLY A 184 -14.15 10.96 -12.08
N VAL A 185 -13.23 10.01 -12.25
CA VAL A 185 -11.80 10.25 -12.11
C VAL A 185 -11.13 10.43 -13.48
N VAL A 186 -11.43 9.58 -14.45
CA VAL A 186 -10.72 9.61 -15.75
C VAL A 186 -11.29 10.59 -16.77
N GLY A 187 -12.55 11.01 -16.63
CA GLY A 187 -13.20 11.98 -17.52
C GLY A 187 -13.48 11.45 -18.93
N PRO A 188 -13.70 12.38 -19.90
CA PRO A 188 -13.98 12.02 -21.29
C PRO A 188 -12.71 11.76 -22.11
N GLU A 189 -12.90 11.11 -23.27
CA GLU A 189 -11.81 10.97 -24.25
C GLU A 189 -11.49 12.31 -24.95
N PRO A 190 -10.22 12.52 -25.40
CA PRO A 190 -9.07 11.61 -25.32
C PRO A 190 -8.26 11.73 -24.01
N GLY A 191 -8.73 12.53 -23.06
CA GLY A 191 -8.08 12.74 -21.78
C GLY A 191 -8.03 11.47 -20.91
N ALA A 192 -9.11 10.69 -20.94
CA ALA A 192 -9.21 9.46 -20.17
C ALA A 192 -8.09 8.46 -20.51
N SER A 193 -7.89 8.19 -21.80
CA SER A 193 -6.82 7.29 -22.25
C SER A 193 -5.44 7.79 -21.80
N ARG A 194 -5.14 9.08 -21.97
CA ARG A 194 -3.85 9.65 -21.53
C ARG A 194 -3.62 9.53 -20.03
N LEU A 195 -4.65 9.78 -19.21
CA LEU A 195 -4.54 9.65 -17.75
C LEU A 195 -4.29 8.20 -17.34
N LEU A 196 -5.02 7.27 -17.93
CA LEU A 196 -4.86 5.84 -17.66
C LEU A 196 -3.48 5.33 -18.10
N ASP A 197 -3.00 5.72 -19.28
CA ASP A 197 -1.67 5.33 -19.78
C ASP A 197 -0.55 5.89 -18.90
N ALA A 198 -0.67 7.13 -18.43
CA ALA A 198 0.29 7.77 -17.52
C ALA A 198 0.38 7.08 -16.15
N HIS A 199 -0.62 6.28 -15.77
CA HIS A 199 -0.66 5.53 -14.51
C HIS A 199 -0.75 4.00 -14.72
N SER A 200 -0.41 3.54 -15.90
CA SER A 200 -0.30 2.10 -16.22
C SER A 200 1.16 1.67 -16.23
N PRO A 201 1.68 0.95 -15.20
CA PRO A 201 3.08 0.53 -15.13
C PRO A 201 3.57 -0.23 -16.37
N LEU A 202 2.70 -0.95 -17.05
CA LEU A 202 3.01 -1.62 -18.34
C LEU A 202 3.17 -0.64 -19.53
N VAL A 203 2.75 0.62 -19.39
CA VAL A 203 2.85 1.64 -20.44
C VAL A 203 4.02 2.58 -20.16
N TYR A 204 4.03 3.25 -19.02
CA TYR A 204 5.05 4.25 -18.68
C TYR A 204 6.35 3.63 -18.12
N GLY A 205 6.28 2.40 -17.61
CA GLY A 205 7.39 1.74 -16.90
C GLY A 205 8.73 1.72 -17.66
N PRO A 206 8.76 1.44 -18.98
CA PRO A 206 10.04 1.46 -19.72
C PRO A 206 10.82 2.77 -19.62
N GLU A 207 10.14 3.91 -19.57
CA GLU A 207 10.77 5.23 -19.47
C GLU A 207 11.22 5.52 -18.03
N VAL A 208 10.33 5.32 -17.06
CA VAL A 208 10.57 5.68 -15.65
C VAL A 208 11.64 4.76 -15.03
N LEU A 209 11.53 3.45 -15.23
CA LEU A 209 12.42 2.46 -14.61
C LEU A 209 13.88 2.54 -15.10
N ALA A 210 14.12 3.12 -16.29
CA ALA A 210 15.47 3.33 -16.79
C ALA A 210 16.28 4.35 -15.98
N HIS A 211 15.63 5.16 -15.15
CA HIS A 211 16.24 6.30 -14.44
C HIS A 211 16.09 6.25 -12.91
N LEU A 212 15.39 5.23 -12.38
CA LEU A 212 15.17 5.11 -10.94
C LEU A 212 16.31 4.37 -10.24
N ASP A 213 16.73 4.90 -9.10
CA ASP A 213 17.45 4.12 -8.10
C ASP A 213 16.56 2.96 -7.65
N GLN A 214 17.11 1.76 -7.66
CA GLN A 214 16.40 0.49 -7.53
C GLN A 214 15.45 0.44 -6.31
N PRO A 215 14.12 0.68 -6.49
CA PRO A 215 13.16 0.52 -5.41
C PRO A 215 13.02 -0.96 -5.02
N VAL A 216 12.54 -1.24 -3.82
CA VAL A 216 12.12 -2.60 -3.49
C VAL A 216 10.76 -2.84 -4.11
N LEU A 217 10.69 -3.78 -5.06
CA LEU A 217 9.44 -4.18 -5.71
C LEU A 217 9.14 -5.66 -5.38
N TYR A 218 8.01 -5.87 -4.74
CA TYR A 218 7.44 -7.20 -4.51
C TYR A 218 6.03 -7.24 -5.07
N PHE A 219 5.66 -8.31 -5.78
CA PHE A 219 4.27 -8.52 -6.16
C PHE A 219 3.94 -10.00 -6.29
N ASP A 220 2.70 -10.31 -6.06
CA ASP A 220 2.18 -11.67 -6.21
C ASP A 220 0.76 -11.69 -6.78
N CYS A 221 0.39 -12.83 -7.38
CA CYS A 221 -0.91 -13.03 -7.94
C CYS A 221 -1.39 -14.48 -7.77
N GLY A 222 -2.68 -14.65 -7.58
CA GLY A 222 -3.31 -15.96 -7.56
C GLY A 222 -3.28 -16.63 -8.94
N THR A 223 -3.04 -17.95 -8.99
CA THR A 223 -3.01 -18.69 -10.27
C THR A 223 -4.36 -18.74 -10.98
N ASP A 224 -5.44 -18.50 -10.25
CA ASP A 224 -6.82 -18.45 -10.77
C ASP A 224 -7.40 -17.02 -10.73
N ASP A 225 -6.52 -16.00 -10.62
CA ASP A 225 -6.88 -14.59 -10.57
C ASP A 225 -6.96 -13.98 -11.98
N GLU A 226 -7.98 -13.17 -12.23
CA GLU A 226 -8.17 -12.49 -13.53
C GLU A 226 -7.04 -11.51 -13.88
N SER A 227 -6.29 -11.02 -12.90
CA SER A 227 -5.15 -10.11 -13.09
C SER A 227 -3.83 -10.83 -13.38
N LEU A 228 -3.79 -12.18 -13.38
CA LEU A 228 -2.56 -12.96 -13.54
C LEU A 228 -1.79 -12.58 -14.82
N GLY A 229 -2.51 -12.34 -15.93
CA GLY A 229 -1.90 -11.95 -17.20
C GLY A 229 -1.09 -10.66 -17.09
N ASP A 230 -1.66 -9.63 -16.45
CA ASP A 230 -1.00 -8.34 -16.23
C ASP A 230 0.23 -8.50 -15.33
N ASN A 231 0.15 -9.35 -14.28
CA ASN A 231 1.27 -9.58 -13.35
C ASN A 231 2.44 -10.30 -14.06
N ARG A 232 2.18 -11.29 -14.91
CA ARG A 232 3.20 -11.95 -15.72
C ARG A 232 3.83 -11.00 -16.75
N GLU A 233 3.03 -10.13 -17.37
CA GLU A 233 3.54 -9.12 -18.32
C GLU A 233 4.46 -8.13 -17.61
N PHE A 234 4.11 -7.71 -16.38
CA PHE A 234 4.92 -6.78 -15.59
C PHE A 234 6.24 -7.43 -15.11
N ASP A 235 6.21 -8.66 -14.63
CA ASP A 235 7.41 -9.47 -14.32
C ASP A 235 8.35 -9.55 -15.53
N SER A 236 7.80 -9.88 -16.70
CA SER A 236 8.55 -9.96 -17.96
C SER A 236 9.13 -8.60 -18.37
N LEU A 237 8.43 -7.50 -18.14
CA LEU A 237 8.92 -6.14 -18.38
C LEU A 237 10.11 -5.82 -17.48
N LEU A 238 9.97 -6.01 -16.16
CA LEU A 238 11.01 -5.73 -15.17
C LEU A 238 12.26 -6.59 -15.44
N THR A 239 12.08 -7.86 -15.75
CA THR A 239 13.18 -8.78 -16.12
C THR A 239 13.92 -8.28 -17.36
N ARG A 240 13.22 -7.88 -18.44
CA ARG A 240 13.86 -7.35 -19.66
C ARG A 240 14.63 -6.05 -19.41
N LEU A 241 14.17 -5.23 -18.48
CA LEU A 241 14.82 -3.96 -18.12
C LEU A 241 15.93 -4.15 -17.06
N GLY A 242 16.14 -5.36 -16.55
CA GLY A 242 17.13 -5.64 -15.52
C GLY A 242 16.80 -5.02 -14.16
N VAL A 243 15.52 -4.72 -13.89
CA VAL A 243 15.07 -4.14 -12.63
C VAL A 243 14.90 -5.24 -11.58
N PRO A 244 15.61 -5.18 -10.44
CA PRO A 244 15.46 -6.16 -9.36
C PRO A 244 14.04 -6.12 -8.78
N HIS A 245 13.41 -7.28 -8.66
CA HIS A 245 12.07 -7.44 -8.11
C HIS A 245 11.84 -8.86 -7.60
N HIS A 246 10.79 -9.04 -6.82
CA HIS A 246 10.31 -10.33 -6.35
C HIS A 246 8.90 -10.54 -6.88
N TYR A 247 8.72 -11.53 -7.75
CA TYR A 247 7.42 -11.96 -8.25
C TYR A 247 7.11 -13.38 -7.80
N HIS A 248 5.87 -13.61 -7.37
CA HIS A 248 5.39 -14.92 -6.95
C HIS A 248 3.99 -15.20 -7.46
N GLU A 249 3.74 -16.46 -7.83
CA GLU A 249 2.41 -16.98 -8.11
C GLU A 249 2.06 -18.04 -7.04
N PHE A 250 0.88 -17.91 -6.47
CA PHE A 250 0.39 -18.87 -5.48
C PHE A 250 -1.02 -19.37 -5.87
N PRO A 251 -1.42 -20.57 -5.48
CA PRO A 251 -2.80 -21.01 -5.68
C PRO A 251 -3.80 -20.07 -5.00
N GLY A 252 -4.80 -19.59 -5.76
CA GLY A 252 -5.83 -18.70 -5.24
C GLY A 252 -6.45 -17.80 -6.29
N THR A 253 -7.43 -17.03 -5.85
CA THR A 253 -8.30 -16.17 -6.67
C THR A 253 -8.23 -14.71 -6.19
N HIS A 254 -8.97 -13.81 -6.84
CA HIS A 254 -9.04 -12.39 -6.52
C HIS A 254 -9.88 -12.14 -5.23
N ASP A 255 -9.40 -12.58 -4.06
CA ASP A 255 -10.18 -12.52 -2.83
C ASP A 255 -9.34 -12.23 -1.56
N TRP A 256 -10.06 -11.86 -0.48
CA TRP A 256 -9.44 -11.56 0.82
C TRP A 256 -8.75 -12.73 1.49
N LYS A 257 -9.10 -13.98 1.16
CA LYS A 257 -8.40 -15.16 1.67
C LYS A 257 -6.99 -15.22 1.10
N TYR A 258 -6.85 -14.97 -0.21
CA TYR A 258 -5.56 -14.90 -0.87
C TYR A 258 -4.70 -13.78 -0.29
N TRP A 259 -5.18 -12.56 -0.30
CA TRP A 259 -4.41 -11.37 0.12
C TRP A 259 -3.99 -11.44 1.59
N ARG A 260 -4.87 -11.89 2.48
CA ARG A 260 -4.54 -12.09 3.89
C ARG A 260 -3.43 -13.11 4.10
N ASN A 261 -3.44 -14.20 3.35
CA ASN A 261 -2.45 -15.27 3.50
C ASN A 261 -1.06 -14.86 3.00
N HIS A 262 -0.98 -13.92 2.05
CA HIS A 262 0.26 -13.50 1.43
C HIS A 262 0.81 -12.15 1.97
N LEU A 263 0.04 -11.43 2.80
CA LEU A 263 0.46 -10.17 3.42
C LEU A 263 1.79 -10.27 4.19
N SER A 264 2.07 -11.42 4.80
CA SER A 264 3.33 -11.61 5.55
C SER A 264 4.57 -11.51 4.66
N GLY A 265 4.52 -12.07 3.45
CA GLY A 265 5.60 -11.97 2.46
C GLY A 265 5.83 -10.52 2.04
N ALA A 266 4.75 -9.80 1.72
CA ALA A 266 4.80 -8.39 1.35
C ALA A 266 5.41 -7.51 2.46
N LEU A 267 4.94 -7.67 3.71
CA LEU A 267 5.48 -6.91 4.86
C LEU A 267 6.97 -7.16 5.06
N ILE A 268 7.42 -8.41 4.94
CA ILE A 268 8.85 -8.75 5.08
C ILE A 268 9.66 -8.08 3.96
N ALA A 269 9.23 -8.21 2.72
CA ALA A 269 9.95 -7.66 1.57
C ALA A 269 10.10 -6.14 1.68
N VAL A 270 9.02 -5.40 1.93
CA VAL A 270 9.07 -3.93 1.97
C VAL A 270 9.80 -3.38 3.20
N THR A 271 9.91 -4.15 4.29
CA THR A 271 10.57 -3.69 5.51
C THR A 271 12.02 -4.18 5.65
N GLU A 272 12.52 -4.96 4.71
CA GLU A 272 13.87 -5.53 4.77
C GLU A 272 14.94 -4.43 4.92
N ARG A 273 14.84 -3.36 4.14
CA ARG A 273 15.77 -2.22 4.17
C ARG A 273 15.45 -1.19 5.28
N MET A 274 14.33 -1.34 6.00
CA MET A 274 13.89 -0.40 7.04
C MET A 274 14.35 -0.79 8.44
N ARG A 275 15.07 -1.90 8.58
CA ARG A 275 15.68 -2.30 9.86
C ARG A 275 16.66 -1.21 10.28
N ALA A 276 16.58 -0.79 11.54
CA ALA A 276 17.56 0.15 12.08
C ALA A 276 18.94 -0.49 12.04
N GLU A 277 19.93 0.27 11.58
CA GLU A 277 21.33 -0.01 11.87
C GLU A 277 21.58 0.08 13.38
#